data_4e365f01f3c70d3209c223eda055d421
#
_entry.id   4e365f01f3c70d3209c223eda055d421
#
_cell.length_a   1.000
_cell.length_b   1.000
_cell.length_c   1.000
_cell.angle_alpha   90.00
_cell.angle_beta   90.00
_cell.angle_gamma   90.00
#
_symmetry.space_group_name_H-M   'P 1'
#
loop_
_entity.id
_entity.type
_entity.pdbx_description
1 polymer ?
#
loop_
_entity_poly.entity_id
_entity_poly.type
_entity_poly.pdbx_seq_one_letter_code
_entity_poly.pdbx_strand_id
1 'polypeptide(L)'
;MENIRVFEEGGYIHFILRPEELMRLRYSTEAKTPFADFMDRWLTQMKTQVRQNTMDGYRYAFEKHIRPFFDARGMTLATARPMDFQDFVNFKFEQGLSPTSIAKFHSIMHKCLKYAVALQIIPNNPADNVMLPKRRR
;
A
#
# COMPACT_ATOMS: atom_id res chain seq x y z
N MET A 1 17.19 -15.69 3.46
CA MET A 1 16.99 -15.80 4.54
C MET A 1 17.14 -16.91 5.15
N GLU A 2 17.77 -17.43 5.08
CA GLU A 2 18.13 -18.58 5.21
C GLU A 2 18.68 -18.93 6.45
N ASN A 3 19.05 -18.14 7.31
CA ASN A 3 19.74 -18.47 8.55
C ASN A 3 18.86 -18.46 9.78
N ILE A 4 17.55 -18.57 9.57
CA ILE A 4 16.63 -18.70 10.68
C ILE A 4 16.66 -20.15 11.17
N ARG A 5 16.99 -20.34 12.43
CA ARG A 5 16.93 -21.66 13.05
C ARG A 5 15.67 -21.73 13.90
N VAL A 6 14.95 -22.83 13.72
CA VAL A 6 13.71 -23.06 14.45
C VAL A 6 13.79 -24.41 15.13
N PHE A 7 13.46 -24.46 16.40
CA PHE A 7 13.39 -25.72 17.13
C PHE A 7 12.31 -25.67 18.21
N GLU A 8 11.85 -26.84 18.61
CA GLU A 8 10.81 -26.94 19.62
C GLU A 8 11.40 -27.52 20.89
N GLU A 9 11.09 -26.91 22.01
CA GLU A 9 11.54 -27.38 23.30
C GLU A 9 10.58 -26.92 24.38
N GLY A 10 10.16 -27.88 25.24
CA GLY A 10 9.28 -27.52 26.36
C GLY A 10 7.92 -27.00 25.97
N GLY A 11 7.44 -27.38 24.77
CA GLY A 11 6.15 -26.89 24.29
C GLY A 11 6.20 -25.52 23.62
N TYR A 12 7.40 -25.00 23.45
CA TYR A 12 7.59 -23.69 22.80
C TYR A 12 8.38 -23.86 21.50
N ILE A 13 8.08 -22.97 20.54
CA ILE A 13 8.85 -22.89 19.31
C ILE A 13 9.86 -21.77 19.48
N HIS A 14 11.14 -22.09 19.28
CA HIS A 14 12.23 -21.13 19.46
C HIS A 14 12.80 -20.74 18.12
N PHE A 15 13.11 -19.45 17.98
CA PHE A 15 13.74 -18.91 16.78
C PHE A 15 15.09 -18.34 17.16
N ILE A 16 16.11 -18.66 16.40
CA ILE A 16 17.43 -18.05 16.55
C ILE A 16 17.63 -17.12 15.37
N LEU A 17 17.67 -15.83 15.65
CA LEU A 17 17.74 -14.80 14.61
C LEU A 17 18.95 -13.90 14.83
N ARG A 18 19.52 -13.42 13.73
CA ARG A 18 20.52 -12.36 13.82
C ARG A 18 19.82 -11.01 14.03
N PRO A 19 20.54 -9.99 14.51
CA PRO A 19 19.92 -8.67 14.73
C PRO A 19 19.20 -8.12 13.50
N GLU A 20 19.79 -8.29 12.29
CA GLU A 20 19.16 -7.81 11.08
C GLU A 20 17.89 -8.59 10.72
N GLU A 21 17.82 -9.85 11.09
CA GLU A 21 16.61 -10.65 10.87
C GLU A 21 15.51 -10.25 11.84
N LEU A 22 15.88 -9.93 13.08
CA LEU A 22 14.95 -9.43 14.07
C LEU A 22 14.36 -8.09 13.62
N MET A 23 15.17 -7.23 13.04
CA MET A 23 14.70 -5.96 12.48
C MET A 23 13.70 -6.18 11.37
N ARG A 24 13.91 -7.18 10.52
CA ARG A 24 12.96 -7.51 9.46
C ARG A 24 11.62 -7.95 10.02
N LEU A 25 11.62 -8.75 11.09
CA LEU A 25 10.38 -9.16 11.74
C LEU A 25 9.62 -7.97 12.30
N ARG A 26 10.35 -7.00 12.85
CA ARG A 26 9.76 -5.77 13.37
C ARG A 26 9.06 -5.01 12.25
N TYR A 27 9.73 -4.85 11.10
CA TYR A 27 9.12 -4.19 9.95
C TYR A 27 7.94 -4.97 9.41
N SER A 28 7.99 -6.31 9.42
CA SER A 28 6.87 -7.10 8.92
C SER A 28 5.62 -6.95 9.78
N THR A 29 5.76 -6.56 11.05
CA THR A 29 4.62 -6.23 11.89
C THR A 29 3.91 -4.98 11.35
N GLU A 30 4.67 -3.98 10.93
CA GLU A 30 4.11 -2.78 10.30
C GLU A 30 3.41 -3.14 8.99
N ALA A 31 3.92 -4.14 8.27
CA ALA A 31 3.33 -4.55 7.01
C ALA A 31 1.95 -5.19 7.17
N LYS A 32 1.56 -5.56 8.38
CA LYS A 32 0.22 -6.10 8.67
C LYS A 32 -0.83 -5.01 8.76
N THR A 33 -0.44 -3.75 8.68
CA THR A 33 -1.37 -2.63 8.70
C THR A 33 -2.25 -2.67 7.45
N PRO A 34 -3.57 -2.53 7.58
CA PRO A 34 -4.43 -2.41 6.41
C PRO A 34 -3.97 -1.25 5.52
N PHE A 35 -4.00 -1.48 4.22
CA PHE A 35 -3.50 -0.48 3.27
C PHE A 35 -4.16 0.89 3.46
N ALA A 36 -5.49 0.91 3.60
CA ALA A 36 -6.20 2.17 3.74
C ALA A 36 -5.82 2.90 5.02
N ASP A 37 -5.57 2.17 6.11
CA ASP A 37 -5.14 2.80 7.35
C ASP A 37 -3.75 3.41 7.23
N PHE A 38 -2.85 2.72 6.54
CA PHE A 38 -1.52 3.27 6.28
C PHE A 38 -1.62 4.52 5.41
N MET A 39 -2.45 4.48 4.39
CA MET A 39 -2.62 5.61 3.48
C MET A 39 -3.23 6.81 4.20
N ASP A 40 -4.16 6.58 5.12
CA ASP A 40 -4.73 7.64 5.92
C ASP A 40 -3.64 8.35 6.74
N ARG A 41 -2.76 7.59 7.38
CA ARG A 41 -1.65 8.17 8.14
C ARG A 41 -0.68 8.92 7.24
N TRP A 42 -0.40 8.37 6.06
CA TRP A 42 0.46 9.03 5.08
C TRP A 42 -0.13 10.37 4.64
N LEU A 43 -1.44 10.40 4.38
CA LEU A 43 -2.11 11.64 3.99
C LEU A 43 -2.01 12.70 5.08
N THR A 44 -2.13 12.29 6.33
CA THR A 44 -1.99 13.22 7.46
C THR A 44 -0.59 13.85 7.45
N GLN A 45 0.44 13.05 7.16
CA GLN A 45 1.80 13.57 7.06
C GLN A 45 1.97 14.50 5.87
N MET A 46 1.29 14.22 4.77
CA MET A 46 1.42 15.01 3.55
C MET A 46 0.90 16.44 3.70
N LYS A 47 0.15 16.73 4.75
CA LYS A 47 -0.32 18.10 5.02
C LYS A 47 0.82 19.11 5.08
N THR A 48 2.00 18.68 5.51
CA THR A 48 3.16 19.57 5.62
C THR A 48 3.95 19.66 4.32
N GLN A 49 3.60 18.85 3.31
CA GLN A 49 4.37 18.73 2.09
C GLN A 49 3.66 19.28 0.86
N VAL A 50 2.35 19.45 0.90
CA VAL A 50 1.58 19.90 -0.25
C VAL A 50 0.64 21.02 0.13
N ARG A 51 0.17 21.76 -0.87
CA ARG A 51 -0.77 22.84 -0.66
C ARG A 51 -2.15 22.29 -0.28
N GLN A 52 -2.96 23.13 0.36
CA GLN A 52 -4.28 22.73 0.84
C GLN A 52 -5.17 22.21 -0.29
N ASN A 53 -5.16 22.85 -1.45
CA ASN A 53 -5.97 22.38 -2.56
C ASN A 53 -5.58 20.97 -3.01
N THR A 54 -4.29 20.70 -3.02
CA THR A 54 -3.79 19.36 -3.37
C THR A 54 -4.22 18.35 -2.31
N MET A 55 -4.12 18.73 -1.05
CA MET A 55 -4.53 17.85 0.06
C MET A 55 -6.03 17.53 -0.03
N ASP A 56 -6.85 18.54 -0.33
CA ASP A 56 -8.29 18.33 -0.46
C ASP A 56 -8.59 17.32 -1.57
N GLY A 57 -7.89 17.43 -2.69
CA GLY A 57 -8.03 16.47 -3.79
C GLY A 57 -7.60 15.07 -3.40
N TYR A 58 -6.49 14.94 -2.69
CA TYR A 58 -6.02 13.65 -2.20
C TYR A 58 -7.04 13.03 -1.24
N ARG A 59 -7.55 13.80 -0.31
CA ARG A 59 -8.53 13.32 0.66
C ARG A 59 -9.83 12.90 -0.02
N TYR A 60 -10.29 13.67 -0.99
CA TYR A 60 -11.48 13.32 -1.74
C TYR A 60 -11.31 11.98 -2.46
N ALA A 61 -10.20 11.83 -3.18
CA ALA A 61 -9.93 10.60 -3.89
C ALA A 61 -9.86 9.41 -2.94
N PHE A 62 -9.20 9.60 -1.80
CA PHE A 62 -9.04 8.56 -0.82
C PHE A 62 -10.37 8.15 -0.20
N GLU A 63 -11.12 9.10 0.35
CA GLU A 63 -12.33 8.78 1.10
C GLU A 63 -13.43 8.26 0.18
N LYS A 64 -13.53 8.79 -1.02
CA LYS A 64 -14.62 8.42 -1.91
C LYS A 64 -14.34 7.18 -2.75
N HIS A 65 -13.11 6.99 -3.18
CA HIS A 65 -12.78 5.95 -4.15
C HIS A 65 -11.84 4.87 -3.63
N ILE A 66 -10.79 5.24 -2.94
CA ILE A 66 -9.72 4.31 -2.60
C ILE A 66 -10.04 3.50 -1.35
N ARG A 67 -10.37 4.19 -0.25
CA ARG A 67 -10.65 3.50 1.00
C ARG A 67 -11.78 2.47 0.90
N PRO A 68 -12.94 2.81 0.31
CA PRO A 68 -14.02 1.82 0.25
C PRO A 68 -13.63 0.55 -0.49
N PHE A 69 -12.89 0.69 -1.57
CA PHE A 69 -12.47 -0.46 -2.37
C PHE A 69 -11.53 -1.39 -1.60
N PHE A 70 -10.51 -0.81 -0.98
CA PHE A 70 -9.49 -1.63 -0.32
C PHE A 70 -9.91 -2.11 1.06
N ASP A 71 -10.75 -1.36 1.76
CA ASP A 71 -11.33 -1.86 3.01
C ASP A 71 -12.20 -3.09 2.75
N ALA A 72 -12.96 -3.09 1.67
CA ALA A 72 -13.78 -4.25 1.31
C ALA A 72 -12.93 -5.48 1.00
N ARG A 73 -11.72 -5.29 0.52
CA ARG A 73 -10.81 -6.41 0.23
C ARG A 73 -10.06 -6.90 1.46
N GLY A 74 -9.97 -6.09 2.49
CA GLY A 74 -9.19 -6.44 3.68
C GLY A 74 -7.71 -6.54 3.40
N MET A 75 -7.21 -5.81 2.40
CA MET A 75 -5.81 -5.87 2.00
C MET A 75 -4.91 -5.13 2.97
N THR A 76 -3.81 -5.77 3.36
CA THR A 76 -2.76 -5.13 4.16
C THR A 76 -1.58 -4.78 3.26
N LEU A 77 -0.61 -4.06 3.79
CA LEU A 77 0.61 -3.79 3.04
C LEU A 77 1.33 -5.09 2.67
N ALA A 78 1.34 -6.05 3.57
CA ALA A 78 2.01 -7.34 3.33
C ALA A 78 1.32 -8.16 2.25
N THR A 79 0.00 -8.06 2.13
CA THR A 79 -0.75 -8.86 1.16
C THR A 79 -1.02 -8.11 -0.13
N ALA A 80 -0.61 -6.85 -0.23
CA ALA A 80 -0.83 -6.04 -1.41
C ALA A 80 -0.05 -6.60 -2.61
N ARG A 81 -0.74 -6.80 -3.73
CA ARG A 81 -0.15 -7.32 -4.95
C ARG A 81 -0.54 -6.43 -6.13
N PRO A 82 0.25 -6.47 -7.22
CA PRO A 82 -0.09 -5.67 -8.40
C PRO A 82 -1.52 -5.89 -8.89
N MET A 83 -2.01 -7.12 -8.77
CA MET A 83 -3.36 -7.45 -9.22
C MET A 83 -4.44 -6.66 -8.47
N ASP A 84 -4.21 -6.39 -7.19
CA ASP A 84 -5.16 -5.61 -6.39
C ASP A 84 -5.35 -4.21 -6.96
N PHE A 85 -4.27 -3.59 -7.40
CA PHE A 85 -4.31 -2.24 -7.97
C PHE A 85 -4.82 -2.24 -9.40
N GLN A 86 -4.52 -3.30 -10.15
CA GLN A 86 -5.09 -3.46 -11.48
C GLN A 86 -6.60 -3.65 -11.40
N ASP A 87 -7.07 -4.43 -10.44
CA ASP A 87 -8.51 -4.63 -10.23
C ASP A 87 -9.20 -3.31 -9.87
N PHE A 88 -8.55 -2.49 -9.06
CA PHE A 88 -9.10 -1.17 -8.73
C PHE A 88 -9.27 -0.31 -9.98
N VAL A 89 -8.23 -0.26 -10.80
CA VAL A 89 -8.25 0.52 -12.05
C VAL A 89 -9.37 0.03 -12.96
N ASN A 90 -9.47 -1.28 -13.14
CA ASN A 90 -10.48 -1.87 -14.00
C ASN A 90 -11.90 -1.59 -13.48
N PHE A 91 -12.06 -1.69 -12.17
CA PHE A 91 -13.35 -1.42 -11.55
C PHE A 91 -13.78 0.02 -11.76
N LYS A 92 -12.86 0.97 -11.56
CA LYS A 92 -13.18 2.38 -11.77
C LYS A 92 -13.47 2.70 -13.21
N PHE A 93 -12.77 2.04 -14.14
CA PHE A 93 -13.05 2.23 -15.56
C PHE A 93 -14.45 1.75 -15.91
N GLU A 94 -14.84 0.61 -15.36
CA GLU A 94 -16.18 0.08 -15.61
C GLU A 94 -17.29 0.92 -14.98
N GLN A 95 -16.97 1.63 -13.91
CA GLN A 95 -17.89 2.57 -13.31
C GLN A 95 -18.07 3.84 -14.16
N GLY A 96 -17.29 4.00 -15.21
CA GLY A 96 -17.40 5.13 -16.10
C GLY A 96 -16.51 6.31 -15.76
N LEU A 97 -15.57 6.15 -14.83
CA LEU A 97 -14.64 7.25 -14.53
C LEU A 97 -13.66 7.46 -15.67
N SER A 98 -13.23 8.70 -15.82
CA SER A 98 -12.33 9.06 -16.93
C SER A 98 -10.93 8.50 -16.70
N PRO A 99 -10.20 8.21 -17.78
CA PRO A 99 -8.79 7.82 -17.64
C PRO A 99 -7.95 8.81 -16.83
N THR A 100 -8.25 10.10 -16.94
CA THR A 100 -7.54 11.13 -16.19
C THR A 100 -7.78 10.99 -14.69
N SER A 101 -9.02 10.76 -14.28
CA SER A 101 -9.35 10.55 -12.85
C SER A 101 -8.68 9.29 -12.31
N ILE A 102 -8.75 8.21 -13.08
CA ILE A 102 -8.16 6.94 -12.67
C ILE A 102 -6.65 7.07 -12.53
N ALA A 103 -5.99 7.76 -13.46
CA ALA A 103 -4.56 8.00 -13.37
C ALA A 103 -4.20 8.81 -12.13
N LYS A 104 -5.05 9.74 -11.73
CA LYS A 104 -4.86 10.50 -10.51
C LYS A 104 -4.91 9.60 -9.28
N PHE A 105 -5.92 8.75 -9.19
CA PHE A 105 -6.04 7.82 -8.06
C PHE A 105 -4.82 6.92 -7.97
N HIS A 106 -4.40 6.38 -9.11
CA HIS A 106 -3.23 5.51 -9.15
C HIS A 106 -1.97 6.26 -8.70
N SER A 107 -1.80 7.49 -9.16
CA SER A 107 -0.64 8.30 -8.80
C SER A 107 -0.54 8.52 -7.30
N ILE A 108 -1.66 8.81 -6.65
CA ILE A 108 -1.68 9.04 -5.20
C ILE A 108 -1.31 7.75 -4.45
N MET A 109 -1.88 6.62 -4.86
CA MET A 109 -1.56 5.34 -4.24
C MET A 109 -0.11 4.96 -4.46
N HIS A 110 0.41 5.22 -5.66
CA HIS A 110 1.78 4.91 -5.99
C HIS A 110 2.76 5.68 -5.10
N LYS A 111 2.47 6.97 -4.87
CA LYS A 111 3.29 7.79 -3.97
C LYS A 111 3.27 7.26 -2.53
N CYS A 112 2.10 6.87 -2.06
CA CYS A 112 1.95 6.31 -0.72
C CYS A 112 2.78 5.04 -0.57
N LEU A 113 2.69 4.14 -1.54
CA LEU A 113 3.43 2.88 -1.50
C LEU A 113 4.93 3.09 -1.68
N LYS A 114 5.33 4.09 -2.45
CA LYS A 114 6.73 4.47 -2.56
C LYS A 114 7.30 4.86 -1.19
N TYR A 115 6.50 5.56 -0.39
CA TYR A 115 6.88 5.91 0.97
C TYR A 115 7.02 4.65 1.84
N ALA A 116 6.10 3.70 1.70
CA ALA A 116 6.19 2.44 2.44
C ALA A 116 7.47 1.67 2.09
N VAL A 117 7.88 1.69 0.82
CA VAL A 117 9.15 1.09 0.40
C VAL A 117 10.33 1.84 1.03
N ALA A 118 10.28 3.16 1.02
CA ALA A 118 11.35 3.97 1.62
C ALA A 118 11.49 3.71 3.12
N LEU A 119 10.39 3.42 3.80
CA LEU A 119 10.40 3.08 5.22
C LEU A 119 10.75 1.61 5.47
N GLN A 120 11.02 0.86 4.40
CA GLN A 120 11.40 -0.56 4.48
C GLN A 120 10.28 -1.44 5.05
N ILE A 121 9.03 -1.02 4.91
CA ILE A 121 7.90 -1.82 5.35
C ILE A 121 7.60 -2.91 4.32
N ILE A 122 7.72 -2.58 3.04
CA ILE A 122 7.56 -3.54 1.95
C ILE A 122 8.76 -3.45 1.02
N PRO A 123 9.13 -4.54 0.33
CA PRO A 123 10.32 -4.54 -0.52
C PRO A 123 10.14 -3.87 -1.87
N ASN A 124 8.94 -3.91 -2.42
CA ASN A 124 8.65 -3.39 -3.75
C ASN A 124 7.34 -2.64 -3.74
N ASN A 125 7.16 -1.74 -4.71
CA ASN A 125 5.91 -1.02 -4.87
C ASN A 125 4.95 -1.85 -5.72
N PRO A 126 3.86 -2.39 -5.13
CA PRO A 126 2.96 -3.24 -5.90
C PRO A 126 2.14 -2.49 -6.95
N ALA A 127 2.17 -1.17 -6.95
CA ALA A 127 1.45 -0.37 -7.93
C ALA A 127 2.29 -0.03 -9.16
N ASP A 128 3.56 -0.50 -9.22
CA ASP A 128 4.46 -0.10 -10.29
C ASP A 128 4.03 -0.50 -11.69
N ASN A 129 3.54 -1.69 -11.90
CA ASN A 129 3.31 -2.21 -13.24
C ASN A 129 1.82 -2.31 -13.61
N VAL A 130 1.03 -1.41 -13.08
CA VAL A 130 -0.40 -1.38 -13.37
C VAL A 130 -0.64 -0.70 -14.72
N MET A 131 -1.48 -1.31 -15.55
CA MET A 131 -1.86 -0.73 -16.83
C MET A 131 -3.02 0.22 -16.65
N LEU A 132 -2.83 1.46 -17.07
CA LEU A 132 -3.86 2.49 -16.97
C LEU A 132 -4.60 2.62 -18.29
N PRO A 133 -5.90 3.00 -18.25
CA PRO A 133 -6.64 3.24 -19.49
C PRO A 133 -5.99 4.36 -20.28
N LYS A 134 -6.00 4.23 -21.63
CA LYS A 134 -5.45 5.27 -22.48
C LYS A 134 -6.41 6.45 -22.53
N ARG A 135 -5.83 7.65 -22.52
CA ARG A 135 -6.63 8.85 -22.72
C ARG A 135 -7.04 8.94 -24.19
N ARG A 136 -8.31 9.28 -24.41
CA ARG A 136 -8.79 9.54 -25.75
C ARG A 136 -8.76 11.02 -26.01
N ARG A 137 -8.44 11.39 -27.22
CA ARG A 137 -8.47 12.79 -27.64
C ARG A 137 -9.83 13.12 -28.20
#